data_39c24ec6e9ae8f2698264711da307dbc
#
_entry.id   39c24ec6e9ae8f2698264711da307dbc
#
_cell.length_a   1.000
_cell.length_b   1.000
_cell.length_c   1.000
_cell.angle_alpha   90.00
_cell.angle_beta   90.00
_cell.angle_gamma   90.00
#
_symmetry.space_group_name_H-M   'P 1'
#
loop_
_entity.id
_entity.type
_entity.pdbx_description
1 polymer ?
#
loop_
_entity_poly.entity_id
_entity_poly.type
_entity_poly.pdbx_seq_one_letter_code
_entity_poly.pdbx_strand_id
1 'polypeptide(L)'
;MSLRDRHLQRLRHEHFDTLVIGGGINGAVAAASLAGRGASVALIDRGDFASFTSQASSNLVWGGFKYLENYGVWLVFKLCRSRNRLMRAYPANIRQIGFYAALDTSAPYK
;
A
#
# COMPACT_ATOMS: atom_id res chain seq x y z
N MET A 1 22.95 12.30 19.25
CA MET A 1 21.64 11.62 19.45
C MET A 1 21.13 11.20 18.08
N SER A 2 20.93 9.91 17.87
CA SER A 2 20.43 9.37 16.60
C SER A 2 18.96 9.77 16.35
N LEU A 3 18.49 9.63 15.10
CA LEU A 3 17.07 9.84 14.77
C LEU A 3 16.16 8.88 15.59
N ARG A 4 16.62 7.63 15.74
CA ARG A 4 15.92 6.63 16.55
C ARG A 4 15.79 7.05 18.01
N ASP A 5 16.87 7.58 18.62
CA ASP A 5 16.83 8.02 20.02
C ASP A 5 15.84 9.14 20.22
N ARG A 6 15.77 10.11 19.30
CA ARG A 6 14.78 11.19 19.33
C ARG A 6 13.36 10.66 19.25
N HIS A 7 13.09 9.71 18.36
CA HIS A 7 11.75 9.10 18.25
C HIS A 7 11.37 8.30 19.49
N LEU A 8 12.31 7.57 20.09
CA LEU A 8 12.07 6.86 21.35
C LEU A 8 11.78 7.83 22.51
N GLN A 9 12.47 8.96 22.59
CA GLN A 9 12.20 9.99 23.58
C GLN A 9 10.80 10.57 23.39
N ARG A 10 10.42 10.88 22.16
CA ARG A 10 9.07 11.36 21.86
C ARG A 10 7.99 10.35 22.29
N LEU A 11 8.17 9.07 21.95
CA LEU A 11 7.25 8.00 22.37
C LEU A 11 7.10 7.86 23.89
N ARG A 12 8.14 8.23 24.66
CA ARG A 12 8.11 8.17 26.13
C ARG A 12 7.43 9.37 26.78
N HIS A 13 7.48 10.53 26.16
CA HIS A 13 7.14 11.80 26.79
C HIS A 13 6.00 12.56 26.11
N GLU A 14 5.67 12.22 24.86
CA GLU A 14 4.58 12.86 24.13
C GLU A 14 3.31 12.00 24.17
N HIS A 15 2.17 12.67 24.14
CA HIS A 15 0.87 12.03 23.98
C HIS A 15 0.53 11.88 22.49
N PHE A 16 0.03 10.71 22.11
CA PHE A 16 -0.44 10.43 20.77
C PHE A 16 -1.91 9.98 20.81
N ASP A 17 -2.71 10.51 19.90
CA ASP A 17 -4.12 10.11 19.77
C ASP A 17 -4.26 8.66 19.30
N THR A 18 -3.31 8.19 18.49
CA THR A 18 -3.33 6.85 17.90
C THR A 18 -1.95 6.24 17.84
N LEU A 19 -1.86 4.97 18.24
CA LEU A 19 -0.71 4.11 18.00
C LEU A 19 -1.02 3.11 16.90
N VAL A 20 -0.26 3.14 15.81
CA VAL A 20 -0.31 2.17 14.72
C VAL A 20 0.83 1.16 14.90
N ILE A 21 0.50 -0.12 15.01
CA ILE A 21 1.46 -1.20 15.17
C ILE A 21 1.59 -1.95 13.84
N GLY A 22 2.77 -1.88 13.24
CA GLY A 22 3.10 -2.47 11.95
C GLY A 22 3.30 -1.42 10.87
N GLY A 23 4.53 -1.30 10.37
CA GLY A 23 4.97 -0.32 9.36
C GLY A 23 4.98 -0.88 7.93
N GLY A 24 4.13 -1.86 7.61
CA GLY A 24 3.85 -2.27 6.24
C GLY A 24 2.93 -1.29 5.52
N ILE A 25 2.52 -1.60 4.29
CA ILE A 25 1.70 -0.69 3.45
C ILE A 25 0.40 -0.26 4.15
N ASN A 26 -0.28 -1.17 4.82
CA ASN A 26 -1.54 -0.86 5.50
C ASN A 26 -1.34 0.09 6.69
N GLY A 27 -0.32 -0.15 7.52
CA GLY A 27 0.00 0.72 8.65
C GLY A 27 0.46 2.10 8.19
N ALA A 28 1.30 2.17 7.16
CA ALA A 28 1.75 3.43 6.59
C ALA A 28 0.58 4.26 6.04
N VAL A 29 -0.35 3.64 5.31
CA VAL A 29 -1.54 4.32 4.78
C VAL A 29 -2.48 4.77 5.90
N ALA A 30 -2.69 3.93 6.92
CA ALA A 30 -3.51 4.27 8.08
C ALA A 30 -2.92 5.46 8.84
N ALA A 31 -1.63 5.41 9.17
CA ALA A 31 -0.92 6.49 9.86
C ALA A 31 -0.97 7.81 9.07
N ALA A 32 -0.67 7.76 7.77
CA ALA A 32 -0.72 8.94 6.91
C ALA A 32 -2.14 9.53 6.80
N SER A 33 -3.15 8.67 6.70
CA SER A 33 -4.55 9.11 6.62
C SER A 33 -5.04 9.76 7.90
N LEU A 34 -4.64 9.25 9.06
CA LEU A 34 -4.99 9.82 10.36
C LEU A 34 -4.26 11.14 10.59
N ALA A 35 -2.94 11.18 10.33
CA ALA A 35 -2.14 12.39 10.43
C ALA A 35 -2.65 13.50 9.49
N GLY A 36 -3.04 13.15 8.26
CA GLY A 36 -3.64 14.09 7.31
C GLY A 36 -5.00 14.66 7.74
N ARG A 37 -5.63 14.07 8.75
CA ARG A 37 -6.85 14.58 9.40
C ARG A 37 -6.58 15.31 10.72
N GLY A 38 -5.32 15.53 11.06
CA GLY A 38 -4.90 16.28 12.24
C GLY A 38 -4.66 15.43 13.49
N ALA A 39 -4.78 14.11 13.42
CA ALA A 39 -4.47 13.25 14.55
C ALA A 39 -2.95 13.18 14.79
N SER A 40 -2.56 13.18 16.07
CA SER A 40 -1.20 12.88 16.49
C SER A 40 -0.99 11.37 16.46
N VAL A 41 -0.13 10.88 15.57
CA VAL A 41 0.02 9.45 15.30
C VAL A 41 1.44 8.97 15.59
N ALA A 42 1.56 7.91 16.38
CA ALA A 42 2.77 7.12 16.50
C ALA A 42 2.66 5.87 15.62
N LEU A 43 3.71 5.58 14.83
CA LEU A 43 3.83 4.35 14.05
C LEU A 43 5.06 3.59 14.53
N ILE A 44 4.86 2.34 14.93
CA ILE A 44 5.94 1.45 15.38
C ILE A 44 5.95 0.15 14.59
N ASP A 45 7.13 -0.42 14.40
CA ASP A 45 7.32 -1.74 13.82
C ASP A 45 8.37 -2.52 14.63
N ARG A 46 8.26 -3.83 14.66
CA ARG A 46 9.25 -4.70 15.33
C ARG A 46 10.58 -4.79 14.57
N GLY A 47 10.56 -4.52 13.28
CA GLY A 47 11.74 -4.53 12.41
C GLY A 47 11.90 -3.18 11.70
N ASP A 48 12.35 -3.21 10.47
CA ASP A 48 12.37 -2.04 9.61
C ASP A 48 11.01 -1.88 8.89
N PHE A 49 10.70 -0.66 8.48
CA PHE A 49 9.45 -0.39 7.76
C PHE A 49 9.42 -1.15 6.43
N ALA A 50 8.27 -1.70 6.11
CA ALA A 50 8.03 -2.51 4.91
C ALA A 50 8.85 -3.81 4.81
N SER A 51 9.60 -4.23 5.82
CA SER A 51 10.56 -5.35 5.79
C SER A 51 9.96 -6.75 5.64
N PHE A 52 8.65 -6.90 5.72
CA PHE A 52 7.95 -8.20 5.62
C PHE A 52 7.17 -8.32 4.30
N THR A 53 5.90 -8.63 4.37
CA THR A 53 5.03 -8.87 3.20
C THR A 53 5.04 -7.73 2.18
N SER A 54 5.13 -6.47 2.62
CA SER A 54 5.17 -5.33 1.72
C SER A 54 6.40 -5.31 0.82
N GLN A 55 7.57 -5.68 1.35
CA GLN A 55 8.80 -5.81 0.58
C GLN A 55 8.80 -7.08 -0.29
N ALA A 56 8.30 -8.18 0.25
CA ALA A 56 8.30 -9.50 -0.40
C ALA A 56 7.15 -9.70 -1.38
N SER A 57 6.41 -8.66 -1.73
CA SER A 57 5.34 -8.70 -2.73
C SER A 57 5.91 -8.57 -4.15
N SER A 58 5.08 -8.81 -5.16
CA SER A 58 5.45 -8.57 -6.57
C SER A 58 5.69 -7.08 -6.89
N ASN A 59 5.37 -6.17 -5.98
CA ASN A 59 5.41 -4.71 -6.13
C ASN A 59 4.60 -4.19 -7.33
N LEU A 60 3.66 -4.99 -7.83
CA LEU A 60 2.77 -4.62 -8.91
C LEU A 60 1.51 -3.93 -8.39
N VAL A 61 1.28 -2.71 -8.84
CA VAL A 61 0.00 -2.02 -8.61
C VAL A 61 -0.96 -2.46 -9.71
N TRP A 62 -1.61 -3.61 -9.48
CA TRP A 62 -2.45 -4.28 -10.45
C TRP A 62 -3.88 -3.75 -10.46
N GLY A 63 -4.49 -3.68 -11.64
CA GLY A 63 -5.91 -3.27 -11.79
C GLY A 63 -6.93 -4.37 -11.55
N GLY A 64 -6.49 -5.57 -11.16
CA GLY A 64 -7.40 -6.68 -10.86
C GLY A 64 -8.05 -7.30 -12.08
N PHE A 65 -7.43 -7.23 -13.26
CA PHE A 65 -8.00 -7.72 -14.54
C PHE A 65 -8.51 -9.17 -14.48
N LYS A 66 -7.83 -10.04 -13.69
CA LYS A 66 -8.25 -11.41 -13.45
C LYS A 66 -9.68 -11.55 -12.90
N TYR A 67 -10.18 -10.56 -12.17
CA TYR A 67 -11.54 -10.60 -11.61
C TYR A 67 -12.63 -10.39 -12.66
N LEU A 68 -12.28 -10.03 -13.91
CA LEU A 68 -13.24 -9.99 -15.02
C LEU A 68 -13.76 -11.38 -15.37
N GLU A 69 -12.98 -12.44 -15.16
CA GLU A 69 -13.38 -13.82 -15.36
C GLU A 69 -14.62 -14.20 -14.53
N ASN A 70 -14.78 -13.57 -13.38
CA ASN A 70 -15.91 -13.77 -12.45
C ASN A 70 -16.91 -12.60 -12.50
N TYR A 71 -17.02 -11.91 -13.63
CA TYR A 71 -17.92 -10.76 -13.80
C TYR A 71 -17.70 -9.61 -12.80
N GLY A 72 -16.54 -9.53 -12.17
CA GLY A 72 -16.18 -8.50 -11.19
C GLY A 72 -15.89 -7.12 -11.80
N VAL A 73 -16.64 -6.69 -12.81
CA VAL A 73 -16.40 -5.44 -13.57
C VAL A 73 -16.33 -4.23 -12.66
N TRP A 74 -17.23 -4.14 -11.68
CA TRP A 74 -17.26 -3.02 -10.74
C TRP A 74 -16.01 -2.98 -9.82
N LEU A 75 -15.55 -4.15 -9.38
CA LEU A 75 -14.34 -4.28 -8.60
C LEU A 75 -13.12 -3.84 -9.42
N VAL A 76 -13.00 -4.34 -10.66
CA VAL A 76 -11.90 -3.97 -11.57
C VAL A 76 -11.90 -2.47 -11.83
N PHE A 77 -13.07 -1.85 -12.06
CA PHE A 77 -13.19 -0.40 -12.22
C PHE A 77 -12.65 0.37 -10.99
N LYS A 78 -13.03 -0.04 -9.78
CA LYS A 78 -12.54 0.55 -8.53
C LYS A 78 -11.03 0.40 -8.38
N LEU A 79 -10.49 -0.78 -8.66
CA LEU A 79 -9.06 -1.07 -8.56
C LEU A 79 -8.25 -0.25 -9.58
N CYS A 80 -8.71 -0.17 -10.82
CA CYS A 80 -8.09 0.66 -11.86
C CYS A 80 -8.10 2.14 -11.49
N ARG A 81 -9.22 2.64 -10.95
CA ARG A 81 -9.32 4.02 -10.47
C ARG A 81 -8.35 4.31 -9.33
N SER A 82 -8.23 3.40 -8.37
CA SER A 82 -7.28 3.51 -7.25
C SER A 82 -5.83 3.47 -7.73
N ARG A 83 -5.49 2.55 -8.63
CA ARG A 83 -4.18 2.50 -9.29
C ARG A 83 -3.83 3.82 -9.98
N ASN A 84 -4.75 4.37 -10.77
CA ASN A 84 -4.51 5.62 -11.48
C ASN A 84 -4.31 6.81 -10.54
N ARG A 85 -4.98 6.83 -9.37
CA ARG A 85 -4.74 7.82 -8.32
C ARG A 85 -3.33 7.70 -7.73
N LEU A 86 -2.88 6.46 -7.43
CA LEU A 86 -1.53 6.22 -6.94
C LEU A 86 -0.47 6.66 -7.94
N MET A 87 -0.65 6.35 -9.22
CA MET A 87 0.28 6.77 -10.28
C MET A 87 0.41 8.30 -10.37
N ARG A 88 -0.69 9.02 -10.17
CA ARG A 88 -0.69 10.50 -10.16
C ARG A 88 -0.06 11.07 -8.89
N ALA A 89 -0.29 10.43 -7.74
CA ALA A 89 0.22 10.89 -6.45
C ALA A 89 1.72 10.61 -6.28
N TYR A 90 2.22 9.52 -6.89
CA TYR A 90 3.60 9.06 -6.74
C TYR A 90 4.28 8.76 -8.08
N PRO A 91 4.39 9.74 -8.99
CA PRO A 91 4.89 9.50 -10.35
C PRO A 91 6.35 9.06 -10.40
N ALA A 92 7.15 9.43 -9.39
CA ALA A 92 8.56 9.01 -9.31
C ALA A 92 8.73 7.55 -8.86
N ASN A 93 7.74 6.98 -8.16
CA ASN A 93 7.82 5.66 -7.56
C ASN A 93 7.08 4.58 -8.35
N ILE A 94 6.13 4.97 -9.22
CA ILE A 94 5.29 4.03 -9.97
C ILE A 94 5.55 4.20 -11.46
N ARG A 95 6.04 3.12 -12.08
CA ARG A 95 6.29 3.08 -13.53
C ARG A 95 5.26 2.17 -14.19
N GLN A 96 4.79 2.61 -15.35
CA GLN A 96 3.92 1.78 -16.18
C GLN A 96 4.75 0.70 -16.89
N ILE A 97 4.25 -0.54 -16.84
CA ILE A 97 4.80 -1.67 -17.59
C ILE A 97 3.73 -2.24 -18.50
N GLY A 98 4.13 -2.68 -19.68
CA GLY A 98 3.24 -3.38 -20.62
C GLY A 98 3.04 -4.84 -20.20
N PHE A 99 1.81 -5.31 -20.30
CA PHE A 99 1.47 -6.72 -20.14
C PHE A 99 0.94 -7.27 -21.46
N TYR A 100 1.37 -8.47 -21.78
CA TYR A 100 0.84 -9.25 -22.90
C TYR A 100 0.10 -10.45 -22.33
N ALA A 101 -1.18 -10.58 -22.64
CA ALA A 101 -1.95 -11.78 -22.34
C ALA A 101 -1.97 -12.67 -23.58
N ALA A 102 -1.41 -13.87 -23.48
CA ALA A 102 -1.63 -14.90 -24.49
C ALA A 102 -3.02 -15.50 -24.28
N LEU A 103 -3.90 -15.31 -25.25
CA LEU A 103 -5.23 -15.93 -25.23
C LEU A 103 -5.12 -17.25 -26.01
N ASP A 104 -5.23 -18.37 -25.32
CA ASP A 104 -5.37 -19.67 -25.94
C ASP A 104 -6.86 -19.90 -26.25
N THR A 105 -7.20 -19.83 -27.52
CA THR A 105 -8.56 -20.10 -28.01
C THR A 105 -8.96 -21.56 -27.97
N SER A 106 -8.00 -22.48 -27.72
CA SER A 106 -8.23 -23.91 -27.66
C SER A 106 -8.59 -24.42 -26.26
N ALA A 107 -8.35 -23.64 -25.22
CA ALA A 107 -8.74 -23.98 -23.85
C ALA A 107 -10.15 -23.46 -23.54
N PRO A 108 -11.14 -24.32 -23.33
CA PRO A 108 -12.39 -23.87 -22.80
C PRO A 108 -12.15 -23.31 -21.39
N TYR A 109 -12.46 -22.05 -21.20
CA TYR A 109 -12.46 -21.45 -19.87
C TYR A 109 -13.41 -22.26 -18.97
N LYS A 110 -12.86 -23.04 -18.05
CA LYS A 110 -13.61 -23.67 -16.98
C LYS A 110 -13.59 -22.76 -15.76
#